data_94da12adf5b44df44a64a4d5c3a38098
#
_entry.id   94da12adf5b44df44a64a4d5c3a38098
#
_cell.length_a   1.000
_cell.length_b   1.000
_cell.length_c   1.000
_cell.angle_alpha   90.00
_cell.angle_beta   90.00
_cell.angle_gamma   90.00
#
_symmetry.space_group_name_H-M   'P 1'
#
loop_
_entity.id
_entity.type
_entity.pdbx_description
1 polymer ?
#
loop_
_entity_poly.entity_id
_entity_poly.type
_entity_poly.pdbx_seq_one_letter_code
_entity_poly.pdbx_strand_id
1 'polypeptide(L)'
;MSVMLMIDFEERTCGGVDVSDCPVLKTPPLVSLSTKTSTYGTKVVVSCPAGFEFASGRGRAFNLHCQLGGRWTENTLPNCQPVYCSAVPQIANGFAVSANNVSFGGVVKYSCYKGFEFPSGNPVEEVRCGMDGNWTNVPICRAAVCSALLPFTNGERWLEFGDGIGYGTIFRFKCHPGYRREGPATLLCKTDGQWSFEQPKMRQ
;
A
#
# COMPACT_ATOMS: atom_id res chain seq x y z
N MET A 1 -24.04 -60.05 -74.22
CA MET A 1 -23.54 -58.68 -74.21
C MET A 1 -24.03 -57.98 -72.93
N SER A 2 -23.22 -58.02 -71.88
CA SER A 2 -23.55 -57.37 -70.60
C SER A 2 -22.82 -56.03 -70.60
N VAL A 3 -23.57 -54.94 -70.47
CA VAL A 3 -23.07 -53.62 -70.34
C VAL A 3 -22.93 -53.38 -68.83
N MET A 4 -21.67 -53.28 -68.42
CA MET A 4 -21.31 -52.96 -67.01
C MET A 4 -21.32 -51.47 -66.88
N LEU A 5 -22.31 -50.92 -66.13
CA LEU A 5 -22.38 -49.51 -65.71
C LEU A 5 -21.28 -49.33 -64.69
N MET A 6 -20.25 -48.56 -64.99
CA MET A 6 -19.33 -48.00 -64.05
C MET A 6 -20.05 -46.79 -63.36
N ILE A 7 -20.31 -46.95 -62.09
CA ILE A 7 -20.77 -45.80 -61.23
C ILE A 7 -19.49 -45.12 -60.78
N ASP A 8 -19.24 -43.92 -61.33
CA ASP A 8 -18.23 -43.00 -60.81
C ASP A 8 -18.66 -42.54 -59.41
N PHE A 9 -17.91 -43.02 -58.42
CA PHE A 9 -17.96 -42.42 -57.06
C PHE A 9 -17.21 -41.10 -57.12
N GLU A 10 -17.92 -40.00 -57.31
CA GLU A 10 -17.39 -38.65 -56.96
C GLU A 10 -17.00 -38.68 -55.51
N GLU A 11 -15.69 -38.71 -55.23
CA GLU A 11 -15.14 -38.36 -53.91
C GLU A 11 -15.59 -36.94 -53.58
N ARG A 12 -16.64 -36.84 -52.75
CA ARG A 12 -16.94 -35.62 -52.03
C ARG A 12 -15.76 -35.40 -51.09
N THR A 13 -14.79 -34.59 -51.48
CA THR A 13 -13.78 -34.03 -50.59
C THR A 13 -14.51 -33.24 -49.50
N CYS A 14 -14.65 -33.83 -48.33
CA CYS A 14 -14.93 -33.06 -47.14
C CYS A 14 -13.83 -32.00 -47.02
N GLY A 15 -14.16 -30.71 -47.19
CA GLY A 15 -13.22 -29.62 -47.09
C GLY A 15 -12.46 -29.75 -45.76
N GLY A 16 -11.18 -30.14 -45.85
CA GLY A 16 -10.35 -30.33 -44.67
C GLY A 16 -10.27 -29.01 -43.91
N VAL A 17 -10.71 -29.02 -42.67
CA VAL A 17 -10.52 -27.90 -41.79
C VAL A 17 -9.01 -27.76 -41.56
N ASP A 18 -8.43 -26.62 -41.91
CA ASP A 18 -7.00 -26.36 -41.71
C ASP A 18 -6.72 -26.24 -40.19
N VAL A 19 -6.27 -27.32 -39.60
CA VAL A 19 -5.92 -27.44 -38.16
C VAL A 19 -4.42 -27.16 -37.93
N SER A 20 -3.85 -26.22 -38.65
CA SER A 20 -2.46 -25.81 -38.49
C SER A 20 -2.16 -25.33 -37.09
N ASP A 21 -0.97 -25.65 -36.61
CA ASP A 21 -0.44 -25.15 -35.34
C ASP A 21 -0.13 -23.65 -35.43
N CYS A 22 -0.31 -22.96 -34.33
CA CYS A 22 0.02 -21.54 -34.23
C CYS A 22 1.54 -21.31 -34.11
N PRO A 23 2.06 -20.17 -34.56
CA PRO A 23 3.47 -19.86 -34.41
C PRO A 23 3.84 -19.69 -32.91
N VAL A 24 5.10 -19.97 -32.56
CA VAL A 24 5.62 -19.77 -31.22
C VAL A 24 5.52 -18.31 -30.84
N LEU A 25 4.90 -18.04 -29.70
CA LEU A 25 4.75 -16.67 -29.19
C LEU A 25 6.10 -16.11 -28.68
N LYS A 26 6.48 -14.94 -29.17
CA LYS A 26 7.61 -14.19 -28.65
C LYS A 26 7.14 -13.42 -27.43
N THR A 27 7.65 -13.77 -26.24
CA THR A 27 7.29 -13.12 -24.97
C THR A 27 8.17 -11.92 -24.70
N PRO A 28 7.58 -10.73 -24.45
CA PRO A 28 8.32 -9.61 -23.89
C PRO A 28 8.89 -9.93 -22.50
N PRO A 29 9.86 -9.14 -22.00
CA PRO A 29 10.35 -9.28 -20.63
C PRO A 29 9.20 -9.25 -19.61
N LEU A 30 9.32 -10.06 -18.56
CA LEU A 30 8.34 -10.20 -17.47
C LEU A 30 7.00 -10.87 -17.86
N VAL A 31 6.73 -11.11 -19.13
CA VAL A 31 5.53 -11.83 -19.59
C VAL A 31 5.74 -13.33 -19.46
N SER A 32 4.79 -14.01 -18.84
CA SER A 32 4.76 -15.47 -18.71
C SER A 32 3.55 -16.08 -19.41
N LEU A 33 3.72 -17.31 -19.88
CA LEU A 33 2.69 -18.11 -20.53
C LEU A 33 2.41 -19.34 -19.68
N SER A 34 1.12 -19.70 -19.52
CA SER A 34 0.72 -20.92 -18.79
C SER A 34 1.19 -22.21 -19.46
N THR A 35 1.40 -22.20 -20.78
CA THR A 35 1.94 -23.29 -21.57
C THR A 35 2.69 -22.75 -22.78
N LYS A 36 3.65 -23.54 -23.30
CA LYS A 36 4.35 -23.27 -24.57
C LYS A 36 3.75 -24.02 -25.74
N THR A 37 2.70 -24.83 -25.51
CA THR A 37 2.01 -25.57 -26.56
C THR A 37 1.30 -24.60 -27.49
N SER A 38 1.39 -24.85 -28.79
CA SER A 38 0.84 -23.98 -29.85
C SER A 38 -0.10 -24.72 -30.81
N THR A 39 -0.54 -25.93 -30.46
CA THR A 39 -1.47 -26.71 -31.27
C THR A 39 -2.84 -26.03 -31.38
N TYR A 40 -3.53 -26.29 -32.48
CA TYR A 40 -4.91 -25.82 -32.68
C TYR A 40 -5.80 -26.05 -31.44
N GLY A 41 -6.61 -25.08 -31.06
CA GLY A 41 -7.50 -25.14 -29.92
C GLY A 41 -6.84 -24.86 -28.56
N THR A 42 -5.51 -24.74 -28.53
CA THR A 42 -4.81 -24.41 -27.28
C THR A 42 -5.24 -23.04 -26.74
N LYS A 43 -5.53 -23.01 -25.43
CA LYS A 43 -5.77 -21.79 -24.65
C LYS A 43 -4.55 -21.49 -23.78
N VAL A 44 -4.01 -20.30 -23.91
CA VAL A 44 -2.83 -19.84 -23.16
C VAL A 44 -3.23 -18.68 -22.29
N VAL A 45 -2.94 -18.75 -20.99
CA VAL A 45 -3.02 -17.58 -20.11
C VAL A 45 -1.70 -16.83 -20.21
N VAL A 46 -1.78 -15.58 -20.61
CA VAL A 46 -0.66 -14.64 -20.65
C VAL A 46 -0.74 -13.78 -19.39
N SER A 47 0.35 -13.65 -18.63
CA SER A 47 0.33 -12.96 -17.36
C SER A 47 1.59 -12.16 -17.06
N CYS A 48 1.42 -11.08 -16.31
CA CYS A 48 2.48 -10.32 -15.66
C CYS A 48 2.74 -10.84 -14.23
N PRO A 49 3.94 -10.67 -13.68
CA PRO A 49 4.24 -11.02 -12.30
C PRO A 49 3.47 -10.15 -11.31
N ALA A 50 3.51 -10.51 -10.01
CA ALA A 50 2.89 -9.74 -8.96
C ALA A 50 3.43 -8.29 -8.93
N GLY A 51 2.54 -7.31 -8.78
CA GLY A 51 2.89 -5.88 -8.79
C GLY A 51 3.08 -5.29 -10.19
N PHE A 52 2.80 -6.05 -11.25
CA PHE A 52 2.86 -5.59 -12.64
C PHE A 52 1.53 -5.87 -13.35
N GLU A 53 1.23 -5.06 -14.35
CA GLU A 53 0.06 -5.18 -15.22
C GLU A 53 0.44 -4.91 -16.67
N PHE A 54 -0.43 -5.26 -17.60
CA PHE A 54 -0.20 -4.94 -19.01
C PHE A 54 -0.41 -3.46 -19.29
N ALA A 55 0.55 -2.84 -19.99
CA ALA A 55 0.51 -1.43 -20.38
C ALA A 55 -0.75 -1.06 -21.21
N SER A 56 -1.41 -2.06 -21.81
CA SER A 56 -2.66 -1.91 -22.55
C SER A 56 -3.92 -1.74 -21.69
N GLY A 57 -3.81 -1.71 -20.35
CA GLY A 57 -4.95 -1.59 -19.43
C GLY A 57 -5.78 -2.88 -19.27
N ARG A 58 -5.27 -4.02 -19.71
CA ARG A 58 -5.96 -5.33 -19.61
C ARG A 58 -5.84 -6.02 -18.25
N GLY A 59 -5.30 -5.33 -17.25
CA GLY A 59 -5.01 -5.91 -15.95
C GLY A 59 -3.79 -6.81 -15.98
N ARG A 60 -3.78 -7.86 -15.13
CA ARG A 60 -2.59 -8.71 -14.88
C ARG A 60 -2.54 -9.98 -15.71
N ALA A 61 -3.64 -10.41 -16.30
CA ALA A 61 -3.70 -11.62 -17.12
C ALA A 61 -4.83 -11.56 -18.14
N PHE A 62 -4.63 -12.22 -19.29
CA PHE A 62 -5.66 -12.45 -20.30
C PHE A 62 -5.43 -13.77 -21.03
N ASN A 63 -6.44 -14.22 -21.79
CA ASN A 63 -6.39 -15.47 -22.50
C ASN A 63 -6.14 -15.26 -23.99
N LEU A 64 -5.26 -16.10 -24.57
CA LEU A 64 -5.08 -16.28 -26.01
C LEU A 64 -5.62 -17.63 -26.43
N HIS A 65 -6.10 -17.72 -27.68
CA HIS A 65 -6.56 -18.96 -28.29
C HIS A 65 -5.89 -19.15 -29.64
N CYS A 66 -5.40 -20.36 -29.86
CA CYS A 66 -4.94 -20.80 -31.19
C CYS A 66 -6.16 -21.21 -32.03
N GLN A 67 -6.47 -20.39 -33.04
CA GLN A 67 -7.64 -20.53 -33.91
C GLN A 67 -7.31 -21.36 -35.16
N LEU A 68 -8.35 -21.71 -35.90
CA LEU A 68 -8.23 -22.31 -37.24
C LEU A 68 -7.33 -21.47 -38.16
N GLY A 69 -6.54 -22.12 -38.97
CA GLY A 69 -5.58 -21.48 -39.87
C GLY A 69 -4.30 -21.05 -39.16
N GLY A 70 -3.98 -21.63 -37.98
CA GLY A 70 -2.73 -21.43 -37.28
C GLY A 70 -2.49 -19.99 -36.79
N ARG A 71 -3.52 -19.31 -36.31
CA ARG A 71 -3.42 -17.90 -35.85
C ARG A 71 -3.84 -17.77 -34.41
N TRP A 72 -3.03 -17.05 -33.61
CA TRP A 72 -3.43 -16.60 -32.28
C TRP A 72 -4.49 -15.50 -32.37
N THR A 73 -5.36 -15.41 -31.37
CA THR A 73 -6.33 -14.32 -31.25
C THR A 73 -5.65 -12.95 -31.25
N GLU A 74 -4.38 -12.87 -30.82
CA GLU A 74 -3.51 -11.72 -30.93
C GLU A 74 -2.10 -12.14 -31.29
N ASN A 75 -1.45 -11.42 -32.20
CA ASN A 75 -0.11 -11.73 -32.69
C ASN A 75 1.02 -11.05 -31.91
N THR A 76 0.71 -10.00 -31.16
CA THR A 76 1.69 -9.25 -30.38
C THR A 76 1.25 -9.19 -28.92
N LEU A 77 2.19 -9.52 -28.03
CA LEU A 77 1.95 -9.44 -26.58
C LEU A 77 2.35 -8.07 -26.05
N PRO A 78 1.50 -7.41 -25.24
CA PRO A 78 1.85 -6.16 -24.62
C PRO A 78 2.93 -6.36 -23.54
N ASN A 79 3.71 -5.30 -23.27
CA ASN A 79 4.67 -5.29 -22.18
C ASN A 79 3.99 -5.20 -20.81
N CYS A 80 4.64 -5.77 -19.79
CA CYS A 80 4.29 -5.52 -18.39
C CYS A 80 4.91 -4.21 -17.90
N GLN A 81 4.14 -3.45 -17.14
CA GLN A 81 4.58 -2.25 -16.43
C GLN A 81 4.26 -2.38 -14.94
N PRO A 82 4.99 -1.71 -14.03
CA PRO A 82 4.64 -1.70 -12.63
C PRO A 82 3.24 -1.13 -12.42
N VAL A 83 2.49 -1.68 -11.47
CA VAL A 83 1.25 -1.08 -10.98
C VAL A 83 1.59 0.24 -10.31
N TYR A 84 0.84 1.31 -10.61
CA TYR A 84 1.00 2.61 -9.98
C TYR A 84 0.02 2.78 -8.84
N CYS A 85 0.50 3.30 -7.73
CA CYS A 85 -0.37 3.68 -6.62
C CYS A 85 -1.02 5.04 -6.87
N SER A 86 -2.15 5.26 -6.21
CA SER A 86 -2.82 6.55 -6.15
C SER A 86 -1.90 7.64 -5.58
N ALA A 87 -2.38 8.90 -5.59
CA ALA A 87 -1.64 10.00 -4.97
C ALA A 87 -1.18 9.65 -3.55
N VAL A 88 0.00 10.14 -3.17
CA VAL A 88 0.56 9.94 -1.83
C VAL A 88 -0.46 10.39 -0.78
N PRO A 89 -0.87 9.51 0.16
CA PRO A 89 -1.84 9.84 1.19
C PRO A 89 -1.36 11.00 2.06
N GLN A 90 -2.27 11.90 2.37
CA GLN A 90 -2.01 12.92 3.41
C GLN A 90 -2.44 12.36 4.76
N ILE A 91 -1.65 12.64 5.80
CA ILE A 91 -1.95 12.25 7.17
C ILE A 91 -2.23 13.48 8.04
N ALA A 92 -3.16 13.34 8.97
CA ALA A 92 -3.41 14.40 9.93
C ALA A 92 -2.23 14.53 10.91
N ASN A 93 -1.87 15.78 11.25
CA ASN A 93 -0.79 16.10 12.19
C ASN A 93 0.60 15.58 11.79
N GLY A 94 0.82 15.36 10.48
CA GLY A 94 2.10 14.91 9.96
C GLY A 94 2.23 15.24 8.47
N PHE A 95 3.34 14.84 7.89
CA PHE A 95 3.68 15.13 6.49
C PHE A 95 4.59 14.06 5.90
N ALA A 96 4.57 13.95 4.59
CA ALA A 96 5.52 13.12 3.85
C ALA A 96 6.88 13.83 3.77
N VAL A 97 7.92 13.20 4.30
CA VAL A 97 9.30 13.70 4.26
C VAL A 97 9.92 13.47 2.89
N SER A 98 9.65 12.32 2.30
CA SER A 98 10.10 11.96 0.96
C SER A 98 9.10 11.03 0.31
N ALA A 99 8.88 11.21 -0.98
CA ALA A 99 8.09 10.32 -1.81
C ALA A 99 8.94 9.95 -3.04
N ASN A 100 9.50 8.75 -3.02
CA ASN A 100 10.25 8.23 -4.15
C ASN A 100 9.39 7.18 -4.84
N ASN A 101 9.01 7.46 -6.09
CA ASN A 101 8.31 6.55 -6.95
C ASN A 101 6.94 6.08 -6.41
N VAL A 102 5.90 6.36 -7.14
CA VAL A 102 4.51 5.98 -6.82
C VAL A 102 4.10 4.65 -7.47
N SER A 103 5.05 3.82 -7.91
CA SER A 103 4.79 2.50 -8.46
C SER A 103 5.04 1.40 -7.44
N PHE A 104 4.60 0.19 -7.74
CA PHE A 104 4.80 -0.99 -6.91
C PHE A 104 6.19 -1.09 -6.29
N GLY A 105 6.26 -1.28 -4.98
CA GLY A 105 7.50 -1.30 -4.19
C GLY A 105 8.05 0.09 -3.84
N GLY A 106 7.49 1.17 -4.39
CA GLY A 106 7.84 2.54 -4.02
C GLY A 106 7.56 2.82 -2.54
N VAL A 107 8.37 3.67 -1.91
CA VAL A 107 8.32 3.96 -0.48
C VAL A 107 8.09 5.45 -0.25
N VAL A 108 7.19 5.77 0.65
CA VAL A 108 6.98 7.12 1.20
C VAL A 108 7.31 7.10 2.68
N LYS A 109 8.09 8.08 3.13
CA LYS A 109 8.43 8.28 4.53
C LYS A 109 7.61 9.42 5.11
N TYR A 110 7.05 9.20 6.30
CA TYR A 110 6.26 10.18 7.01
C TYR A 110 6.93 10.57 8.32
N SER A 111 6.68 11.81 8.75
CA SER A 111 7.02 12.32 10.08
C SER A 111 5.84 13.08 10.66
N CYS A 112 5.68 13.05 11.97
CA CYS A 112 4.67 13.84 12.67
C CYS A 112 5.12 15.27 12.88
N TYR A 113 4.16 16.21 12.96
CA TYR A 113 4.44 17.57 13.40
C TYR A 113 4.87 17.58 14.88
N LYS A 114 5.51 18.67 15.27
CA LYS A 114 5.95 18.89 16.65
C LYS A 114 4.79 18.74 17.63
N GLY A 115 4.96 17.92 18.67
CA GLY A 115 3.93 17.59 19.65
C GLY A 115 3.04 16.43 19.29
N PHE A 116 3.33 15.77 18.16
CA PHE A 116 2.67 14.54 17.74
C PHE A 116 3.70 13.44 17.52
N GLU A 117 3.28 12.20 17.69
CA GLU A 117 4.12 11.01 17.55
C GLU A 117 3.36 9.86 16.89
N PHE A 118 4.09 8.93 16.32
CA PHE A 118 3.50 7.68 15.88
C PHE A 118 3.29 6.74 17.08
N PRO A 119 2.23 5.91 17.07
CA PRO A 119 2.00 4.93 18.14
C PRO A 119 3.15 3.96 18.35
N SER A 120 4.00 3.74 17.36
CA SER A 120 5.23 2.93 17.42
C SER A 120 6.35 3.59 18.22
N GLY A 121 6.29 4.91 18.44
CA GLY A 121 7.38 5.71 18.99
C GLY A 121 8.53 6.00 18.02
N ASN A 122 8.45 5.53 16.78
CA ASN A 122 9.45 5.83 15.77
C ASN A 122 9.36 7.29 15.29
N PRO A 123 10.47 7.97 14.98
CA PRO A 123 10.43 9.34 14.46
C PRO A 123 9.96 9.41 13.00
N VAL A 124 10.06 8.29 12.27
CA VAL A 124 9.69 8.15 10.86
C VAL A 124 9.01 6.80 10.64
N GLU A 125 7.92 6.80 9.89
CA GLU A 125 7.23 5.60 9.43
C GLU A 125 7.30 5.49 7.91
N GLU A 126 7.41 4.25 7.41
CA GLU A 126 7.47 3.96 5.98
C GLU A 126 6.18 3.32 5.50
N VAL A 127 5.68 3.81 4.38
CA VAL A 127 4.50 3.30 3.67
C VAL A 127 4.93 2.84 2.29
N ARG A 128 4.47 1.67 1.88
CA ARG A 128 4.85 1.08 0.58
C ARG A 128 3.67 1.02 -0.37
N CYS A 129 3.97 1.22 -1.64
CA CYS A 129 3.02 0.98 -2.71
C CYS A 129 2.86 -0.53 -2.91
N GLY A 130 1.67 -1.03 -2.67
CA GLY A 130 1.30 -2.45 -2.79
C GLY A 130 1.13 -2.90 -4.24
N MET A 131 1.05 -4.21 -4.44
CA MET A 131 0.85 -4.83 -5.76
C MET A 131 -0.55 -4.61 -6.35
N ASP A 132 -1.47 -4.10 -5.56
CA ASP A 132 -2.86 -3.78 -5.91
C ASP A 132 -3.08 -2.30 -6.22
N GLY A 133 -2.00 -1.48 -6.21
CA GLY A 133 -2.06 -0.04 -6.41
C GLY A 133 -2.49 0.76 -5.18
N ASN A 134 -2.55 0.13 -4.02
CA ASN A 134 -2.90 0.78 -2.76
C ASN A 134 -1.66 0.98 -1.86
N TRP A 135 -1.68 2.06 -1.09
CA TRP A 135 -0.68 2.30 -0.06
C TRP A 135 -0.95 1.42 1.16
N THR A 136 0.08 0.74 1.67
CA THR A 136 -0.03 -0.14 2.84
C THR A 136 0.08 0.67 4.13
N ASN A 137 -0.78 0.37 5.12
CA ASN A 137 -0.61 0.83 6.51
C ASN A 137 -0.27 2.33 6.65
N VAL A 138 -1.08 3.20 6.05
CA VAL A 138 -0.91 4.66 6.19
C VAL A 138 -0.92 5.02 7.68
N PRO A 139 0.15 5.64 8.24
CA PRO A 139 0.28 5.88 9.66
C PRO A 139 -0.61 7.03 10.12
N ILE A 140 -0.85 7.10 11.42
CA ILE A 140 -1.55 8.19 12.08
C ILE A 140 -0.65 8.83 13.13
N CYS A 141 -0.62 10.15 13.19
CA CYS A 141 0.04 10.89 14.25
C CYS A 141 -0.95 11.17 15.39
N ARG A 142 -0.58 10.84 16.61
CA ARG A 142 -1.33 11.14 17.82
C ARG A 142 -0.62 12.22 18.62
N ALA A 143 -1.35 13.04 19.34
CA ALA A 143 -0.74 14.00 20.25
C ALA A 143 0.14 13.27 21.28
N ALA A 144 1.35 13.76 21.48
CA ALA A 144 2.21 13.27 22.55
C ALA A 144 1.52 13.54 23.91
N VAL A 145 1.52 12.56 24.78
CA VAL A 145 0.84 12.65 26.09
C VAL A 145 1.82 12.47 27.23
N CYS A 146 1.71 13.33 28.23
CA CYS A 146 2.47 13.21 29.48
C CYS A 146 1.78 12.24 30.44
N SER A 147 2.56 11.65 31.34
CA SER A 147 2.02 10.79 32.39
C SER A 147 1.04 11.55 33.29
N ALA A 148 0.03 10.86 33.78
CA ALA A 148 -0.89 11.46 34.77
C ALA A 148 -0.11 11.94 36.00
N LEU A 149 -0.41 13.14 36.45
CA LEU A 149 0.20 13.69 37.67
C LEU A 149 -0.31 12.96 38.92
N LEU A 150 0.60 12.71 39.84
CA LEU A 150 0.28 12.05 41.10
C LEU A 150 -0.72 12.85 41.96
N PRO A 151 -1.40 12.22 42.95
CA PRO A 151 -2.19 12.91 43.93
C PRO A 151 -1.36 14.00 44.61
N PHE A 152 -2.01 15.15 44.88
CA PHE A 152 -1.35 16.36 45.40
C PHE A 152 -1.98 16.77 46.71
N THR A 153 -1.15 16.94 47.74
CA THR A 153 -1.57 17.29 49.11
C THR A 153 -0.95 18.61 49.57
N ASN A 154 -1.58 19.29 50.56
CA ASN A 154 -1.10 20.52 51.14
C ASN A 154 -1.00 21.71 50.17
N GLY A 155 -1.78 21.66 49.10
CA GLY A 155 -1.84 22.71 48.09
C GLY A 155 -2.94 22.44 47.08
N GLU A 156 -3.06 23.34 46.13
CA GLU A 156 -4.00 23.29 45.03
C GLU A 156 -3.25 23.16 43.68
N ARG A 157 -3.82 22.37 42.77
CA ARG A 157 -3.39 22.23 41.41
C ARG A 157 -4.56 22.51 40.49
N TRP A 158 -4.35 23.35 39.49
CA TRP A 158 -5.37 23.59 38.47
C TRP A 158 -4.77 23.56 37.06
N LEU A 159 -5.61 23.17 36.11
CA LEU A 159 -5.30 23.22 34.70
C LEU A 159 -5.39 24.69 34.23
N GLU A 160 -4.29 25.22 33.72
CA GLU A 160 -4.26 26.59 33.17
C GLU A 160 -4.51 26.55 31.66
N PHE A 161 -3.98 25.52 30.97
CA PHE A 161 -4.12 25.33 29.53
C PHE A 161 -4.06 23.86 29.15
N GLY A 162 -4.78 23.47 28.07
CA GLY A 162 -4.74 22.11 27.49
C GLY A 162 -5.84 21.20 28.01
N ASP A 163 -5.66 19.88 27.78
CA ASP A 163 -6.63 18.82 28.08
C ASP A 163 -6.31 17.99 29.34
N GLY A 164 -5.22 18.30 30.00
CA GLY A 164 -4.76 17.65 31.22
C GLY A 164 -3.56 16.74 31.05
N ILE A 165 -3.31 16.20 29.87
CA ILE A 165 -2.17 15.28 29.60
C ILE A 165 -1.49 15.51 28.25
N GLY A 166 -2.15 16.12 27.27
CA GLY A 166 -1.60 16.32 25.92
C GLY A 166 -0.49 17.36 25.87
N TYR A 167 0.30 17.31 24.81
CA TYR A 167 1.32 18.30 24.50
C TYR A 167 0.77 19.73 24.64
N GLY A 168 1.53 20.60 25.31
CA GLY A 168 1.16 21.99 25.59
C GLY A 168 0.29 22.19 26.82
N THR A 169 -0.17 21.12 27.48
CA THR A 169 -0.88 21.21 28.74
C THR A 169 -0.02 21.89 29.82
N ILE A 170 -0.60 22.86 30.52
CA ILE A 170 0.05 23.59 31.60
C ILE A 170 -0.76 23.43 32.88
N PHE A 171 -0.11 22.94 33.94
CA PHE A 171 -0.63 22.96 35.30
C PHE A 171 0.08 24.01 36.15
N ARG A 172 -0.68 24.68 37.00
CA ARG A 172 -0.15 25.54 38.08
C ARG A 172 -0.36 24.94 39.45
N PHE A 173 0.54 25.28 40.36
CA PHE A 173 0.57 24.79 41.74
C PHE A 173 0.68 25.94 42.72
N LYS A 174 -0.13 25.89 43.80
CA LYS A 174 -0.13 26.82 44.91
C LYS A 174 -0.17 26.06 46.24
N CYS A 175 0.64 26.45 47.21
CA CYS A 175 0.59 25.89 48.55
C CYS A 175 -0.58 26.42 49.36
N HIS A 176 -1.10 25.60 50.28
CA HIS A 176 -1.96 26.06 51.35
C HIS A 176 -1.17 26.92 52.36
N PRO A 177 -1.84 27.79 53.16
CA PRO A 177 -1.18 28.54 54.22
C PRO A 177 -0.38 27.63 55.16
N GLY A 178 0.84 28.04 55.52
CA GLY A 178 1.75 27.25 56.34
C GLY A 178 2.66 26.28 55.60
N TYR A 179 2.48 26.14 54.26
CA TYR A 179 3.32 25.27 53.43
C TYR A 179 4.11 26.09 52.41
N ARG A 180 5.31 25.62 52.08
CA ARG A 180 6.16 26.16 50.99
C ARG A 180 6.30 25.16 49.87
N ARG A 181 6.41 25.64 48.65
CA ARG A 181 6.61 24.80 47.46
C ARG A 181 8.10 24.48 47.28
N GLU A 182 8.42 23.23 47.15
CA GLU A 182 9.69 22.70 46.68
C GLU A 182 9.51 22.22 45.26
N GLY A 183 10.11 22.91 44.30
CA GLY A 183 9.96 22.66 42.87
C GLY A 183 9.22 23.75 42.08
N PRO A 184 8.88 23.53 40.83
CA PRO A 184 8.35 24.54 39.91
C PRO A 184 6.92 24.94 40.24
N ALA A 185 6.57 26.19 39.89
CA ALA A 185 5.20 26.71 40.03
C ALA A 185 4.27 26.18 38.92
N THR A 186 4.85 25.79 37.84
CA THR A 186 4.14 25.32 36.65
C THR A 186 4.81 24.09 36.06
N LEU A 187 4.00 23.21 35.50
CA LEU A 187 4.47 22.09 34.65
C LEU A 187 3.88 22.25 33.25
N LEU A 188 4.72 22.09 32.27
CA LEU A 188 4.36 22.06 30.83
C LEU A 188 4.57 20.66 30.31
N CYS A 189 3.59 20.08 29.64
CA CYS A 189 3.76 18.87 28.90
C CYS A 189 4.51 19.17 27.58
N LYS A 190 5.74 18.63 27.45
CA LYS A 190 6.62 18.84 26.29
C LYS A 190 6.25 17.95 25.11
N THR A 191 6.88 18.24 23.98
CA THR A 191 6.71 17.49 22.70
C THR A 191 7.12 16.02 22.76
N ASP A 192 7.93 15.66 23.75
CA ASP A 192 8.43 14.29 23.97
C ASP A 192 7.57 13.49 24.95
N GLY A 193 6.37 13.97 25.29
CA GLY A 193 5.47 13.32 26.24
C GLY A 193 5.97 13.36 27.69
N GLN A 194 6.92 14.25 28.00
CA GLN A 194 7.43 14.41 29.35
C GLN A 194 7.06 15.77 29.92
N TRP A 195 6.83 15.82 31.23
CA TRP A 195 6.68 17.09 31.94
C TRP A 195 7.99 17.87 31.96
N SER A 196 7.90 19.21 31.91
CA SER A 196 9.07 20.09 31.91
C SER A 196 9.98 19.89 33.11
N PHE A 197 9.39 19.47 34.23
CA PHE A 197 10.07 19.20 35.49
C PHE A 197 9.30 18.10 36.26
N GLU A 198 9.87 17.63 37.37
CA GLU A 198 9.15 16.80 38.35
C GLU A 198 8.02 17.59 39.04
N GLN A 199 6.96 16.88 39.41
CA GLN A 199 5.84 17.46 40.14
C GLN A 199 6.33 18.03 41.47
N PRO A 200 5.98 19.32 41.82
CA PRO A 200 6.43 19.92 43.04
C PRO A 200 5.85 19.23 44.28
N LYS A 201 6.55 19.35 45.41
CA LYS A 201 6.12 18.88 46.72
C LYS A 201 5.80 20.09 47.61
N MET A 202 4.80 19.96 48.51
CA MET A 202 4.48 20.96 49.51
C MET A 202 4.99 20.48 50.86
N ARG A 203 5.91 21.27 51.46
CA ARG A 203 6.52 20.99 52.75
C ARG A 203 6.15 22.09 53.75
N GLN A 204 6.06 21.72 55.01
CA GLN A 204 5.96 22.70 56.12
C GLN A 204 7.23 23.49 56.28
#